data_113c03172e4ecfe63ea7db7c25cc633e
#
_entry.id   113c03172e4ecfe63ea7db7c25cc633e
#
_cell.length_a   1.000
_cell.length_b   1.000
_cell.length_c   1.000
_cell.angle_alpha   90.00
_cell.angle_beta   90.00
_cell.angle_gamma   90.00
#
_symmetry.space_group_name_H-M   'P 1'
#
loop_
_entity.id
_entity.type
_entity.pdbx_description
1 polymer ?
#
loop_
_entity_poly.entity_id
_entity_poly.type
_entity_poly.pdbx_seq_one_letter_code
_entity_poly.pdbx_strand_id
1 'polypeptide(L)'
;MQEEVFNELAELALKGSGQAIPKSKSYLIEARLAAIARREGFGTMADLVHCLKSRANPVFAAEVASALVSKDTCFFRDRDALKRVVDDVLPKRLKASNTGRLKVWCAGGSTGQEAYSLAILLEDELPASLRGAKIDILSTDICKVSTETARVARYGHYEVQKGLSIHR
;
A
#
# COMPACT_ATOMS: atom_id res chain seq x y z
N MET A 1 -19.94 5.49 -16.71
CA MET A 1 -20.57 5.19 -15.40
C MET A 1 -21.51 6.34 -15.01
N GLN A 2 -22.72 6.01 -14.53
CA GLN A 2 -23.68 6.99 -14.04
C GLN A 2 -23.15 7.71 -12.80
N GLU A 3 -23.54 8.97 -12.59
CA GLU A 3 -23.05 9.80 -11.50
C GLU A 3 -23.37 9.25 -10.12
N GLU A 4 -24.58 8.73 -9.94
CA GLU A 4 -25.02 8.13 -8.69
C GLU A 4 -24.14 6.91 -8.32
N VAL A 5 -23.89 6.01 -9.28
CA VAL A 5 -23.03 4.84 -9.11
C VAL A 5 -21.60 5.24 -8.74
N PHE A 6 -21.08 6.30 -9.37
CA PHE A 6 -19.76 6.85 -9.02
C PHE A 6 -19.73 7.33 -7.58
N ASN A 7 -20.72 8.13 -7.16
CA ASN A 7 -20.76 8.73 -5.82
C ASN A 7 -20.80 7.64 -4.73
N GLU A 8 -21.59 6.60 -4.91
CA GLU A 8 -21.69 5.47 -3.98
C GLU A 8 -20.35 4.72 -3.83
N LEU A 9 -19.69 4.43 -4.95
CA LEU A 9 -18.39 3.74 -4.92
C LEU A 9 -17.27 4.62 -4.39
N ALA A 10 -17.29 5.92 -4.69
CA ALA A 10 -16.34 6.88 -4.15
C ALA A 10 -16.53 7.07 -2.63
N GLU A 11 -17.78 7.10 -2.16
CA GLU A 11 -18.10 7.17 -0.73
C GLU A 11 -17.65 5.88 -0.01
N LEU A 12 -17.87 4.71 -0.60
CA LEU A 12 -17.40 3.45 -0.06
C LEU A 12 -15.88 3.42 0.07
N ALA A 13 -15.16 3.90 -0.96
CA ALA A 13 -13.71 4.01 -0.92
C ALA A 13 -13.24 4.95 0.20
N LEU A 14 -13.87 6.11 0.33
CA LEU A 14 -13.56 7.09 1.37
C LEU A 14 -13.80 6.53 2.77
N LYS A 15 -14.96 5.93 3.01
CA LYS A 15 -15.30 5.31 4.31
C LYS A 15 -14.39 4.14 4.67
N GLY A 16 -14.08 3.30 3.67
CA GLY A 16 -13.28 2.09 3.89
C GLY A 16 -11.78 2.32 3.99
N SER A 17 -11.25 3.40 3.39
CA SER A 17 -9.80 3.62 3.27
C SER A 17 -9.32 5.04 3.58
N GLY A 18 -10.21 6.00 3.73
CA GLY A 18 -9.85 7.41 3.81
C GLY A 18 -9.44 8.03 2.47
N GLN A 19 -9.43 7.26 1.36
CA GLN A 19 -8.99 7.75 0.06
C GLN A 19 -10.16 8.33 -0.74
N ALA A 20 -10.11 9.63 -1.04
CA ALA A 20 -11.04 10.28 -1.95
C ALA A 20 -10.66 10.00 -3.41
N ILE A 21 -11.65 9.61 -4.22
CA ILE A 21 -11.50 9.41 -5.67
C ILE A 21 -12.15 10.59 -6.38
N PRO A 22 -11.37 11.45 -7.07
CA PRO A 22 -11.96 12.57 -7.80
C PRO A 22 -12.72 12.08 -9.05
N LYS A 23 -13.79 12.81 -9.42
CA LYS A 23 -14.66 12.45 -10.57
C LYS A 23 -13.89 12.30 -11.89
N SER A 24 -12.81 13.06 -12.07
CA SER A 24 -11.91 12.94 -13.22
C SER A 24 -11.20 11.59 -13.32
N LYS A 25 -11.18 10.80 -12.25
CA LYS A 25 -10.58 9.45 -12.19
C LYS A 25 -11.63 8.34 -12.13
N SER A 26 -12.88 8.60 -12.54
CA SER A 26 -13.96 7.60 -12.55
C SER A 26 -13.62 6.33 -13.34
N TYR A 27 -12.83 6.44 -14.39
CA TYR A 27 -12.34 5.30 -15.16
C TYR A 27 -11.52 4.29 -14.33
N LEU A 28 -10.87 4.75 -13.25
CA LEU A 28 -10.12 3.87 -12.35
C LEU A 28 -11.04 2.95 -11.55
N ILE A 29 -12.26 3.39 -11.23
CA ILE A 29 -13.24 2.58 -10.51
C ILE A 29 -13.59 1.35 -11.36
N GLU A 30 -13.97 1.56 -12.62
CA GLU A 30 -14.31 0.48 -13.54
C GLU A 30 -13.12 -0.48 -13.75
N ALA A 31 -11.91 0.06 -13.98
CA ALA A 31 -10.73 -0.75 -14.19
C ALA A 31 -10.37 -1.59 -12.94
N ARG A 32 -10.47 -1.02 -11.75
CA ARG A 32 -10.12 -1.69 -10.49
C ARG A 32 -11.15 -2.73 -10.07
N LEU A 33 -12.44 -2.49 -10.35
CA LEU A 33 -13.51 -3.39 -9.97
C LEU A 33 -13.84 -4.44 -11.05
N ALA A 34 -13.27 -4.35 -12.25
CA ALA A 34 -13.55 -5.26 -13.35
C ALA A 34 -13.35 -6.75 -13.00
N ALA A 35 -12.32 -7.06 -12.21
CA ALA A 35 -12.05 -8.44 -11.78
C ALA A 35 -13.11 -8.95 -10.79
N ILE A 36 -13.52 -8.11 -9.85
CA ILE A 36 -14.57 -8.43 -8.87
C ILE A 36 -15.92 -8.58 -9.60
N ALA A 37 -16.26 -7.62 -10.47
CA ALA A 37 -17.52 -7.68 -11.23
C ALA A 37 -17.63 -8.98 -12.04
N ARG A 38 -16.56 -9.38 -12.74
CA ARG A 38 -16.54 -10.65 -13.50
C ARG A 38 -16.66 -11.88 -12.61
N ARG A 39 -15.95 -11.90 -11.48
CA ARG A 39 -16.00 -13.02 -10.53
C ARG A 39 -17.41 -13.24 -9.97
N GLU A 40 -18.08 -12.13 -9.60
CA GLU A 40 -19.41 -12.15 -9.00
C GLU A 40 -20.54 -12.19 -10.02
N GLY A 41 -20.24 -12.13 -11.32
CA GLY A 41 -21.23 -12.18 -12.40
C GLY A 41 -22.03 -10.88 -12.61
N PHE A 42 -21.53 -9.73 -12.12
CA PHE A 42 -22.19 -8.44 -12.34
C PHE A 42 -21.97 -7.96 -13.79
N GLY A 43 -23.07 -7.64 -14.48
CA GLY A 43 -23.04 -7.10 -15.83
C GLY A 43 -22.64 -5.63 -15.89
N THR A 44 -22.98 -4.88 -14.83
CA THR A 44 -22.71 -3.43 -14.72
C THR A 44 -22.21 -3.05 -13.32
N MET A 45 -21.60 -1.86 -13.21
CA MET A 45 -21.25 -1.30 -11.90
C MET A 45 -22.48 -0.96 -11.06
N ALA A 46 -23.62 -0.70 -11.71
CA ALA A 46 -24.89 -0.50 -11.00
C ALA A 46 -25.36 -1.77 -10.29
N ASP A 47 -25.19 -2.95 -10.91
CA ASP A 47 -25.51 -4.24 -10.29
C ASP A 47 -24.67 -4.49 -9.04
N LEU A 48 -23.37 -4.15 -9.11
CA LEU A 48 -22.47 -4.26 -7.98
C LEU A 48 -22.90 -3.34 -6.83
N VAL A 49 -23.23 -2.07 -7.12
CA VAL A 49 -23.73 -1.12 -6.12
C VAL A 49 -25.07 -1.60 -5.55
N HIS A 50 -25.99 -2.09 -6.37
CA HIS A 50 -27.24 -2.65 -5.90
C HIS A 50 -27.00 -3.83 -4.94
N CYS A 51 -26.07 -4.72 -5.28
CA CYS A 51 -25.69 -5.84 -4.40
C CYS A 51 -25.11 -5.35 -3.06
N LEU A 52 -24.25 -4.34 -3.08
CA LEU A 52 -23.68 -3.74 -1.85
C LEU A 52 -24.77 -3.15 -0.93
N LYS A 53 -25.79 -2.56 -1.52
CA LYS A 53 -26.93 -1.98 -0.76
C LYS A 53 -27.91 -3.03 -0.24
N SER A 54 -28.20 -4.04 -1.06
CA SER A 54 -29.20 -5.06 -0.73
C SER A 54 -28.69 -6.16 0.19
N ARG A 55 -27.39 -6.45 0.15
CA ARG A 55 -26.76 -7.48 0.97
C ARG A 55 -25.81 -6.81 1.95
N ALA A 56 -26.19 -6.78 3.23
CA ALA A 56 -25.31 -6.30 4.31
C ALA A 56 -24.14 -7.30 4.52
N ASN A 57 -23.22 -7.34 3.55
CA ASN A 57 -21.99 -8.15 3.62
C ASN A 57 -20.78 -7.24 3.84
N PRO A 58 -20.35 -7.04 5.09
CA PRO A 58 -19.23 -6.16 5.40
C PRO A 58 -17.90 -6.64 4.82
N VAL A 59 -17.74 -7.95 4.64
CA VAL A 59 -16.52 -8.54 4.05
C VAL A 59 -16.43 -8.17 2.56
N PHE A 60 -17.53 -8.29 1.83
CA PHE A 60 -17.59 -7.91 0.42
C PHE A 60 -17.41 -6.39 0.23
N ALA A 61 -18.07 -5.59 1.09
CA ALA A 61 -17.89 -4.12 1.07
C ALA A 61 -16.42 -3.72 1.32
N ALA A 62 -15.74 -4.35 2.29
CA ALA A 62 -14.34 -4.12 2.57
C ALA A 62 -13.43 -4.55 1.39
N GLU A 63 -13.74 -5.65 0.72
CA GLU A 63 -13.02 -6.09 -0.47
C GLU A 63 -13.15 -5.08 -1.61
N VAL A 64 -14.37 -4.60 -1.89
CA VAL A 64 -14.62 -3.57 -2.91
C VAL A 64 -13.89 -2.27 -2.57
N ALA A 65 -13.98 -1.80 -1.32
CA ALA A 65 -13.26 -0.62 -0.86
C ALA A 65 -11.74 -0.77 -1.04
N SER A 66 -11.20 -1.91 -0.63
CA SER A 66 -9.77 -2.23 -0.79
C SER A 66 -9.31 -2.30 -2.26
N ALA A 67 -10.18 -2.78 -3.16
CA ALA A 67 -9.88 -2.81 -4.59
C ALA A 67 -9.81 -1.40 -5.20
N LEU A 68 -10.55 -0.44 -4.63
CA LEU A 68 -10.58 0.95 -5.08
C LEU A 68 -9.36 1.78 -4.65
N VAL A 69 -8.58 1.29 -3.69
CA VAL A 69 -7.37 1.99 -3.21
C VAL A 69 -6.25 1.93 -4.23
N SER A 70 -5.45 2.99 -4.29
CA SER A 70 -4.23 3.00 -5.09
C SER A 70 -3.19 2.07 -4.48
N LYS A 71 -2.67 1.15 -5.29
CA LYS A 71 -1.61 0.20 -4.90
C LYS A 71 -0.27 0.57 -5.54
N ASP A 72 -0.16 1.80 -6.08
CA ASP A 72 1.06 2.22 -6.77
C ASP A 72 2.22 2.34 -5.80
N THR A 73 3.21 1.48 -6.00
CA THR A 73 4.44 1.43 -5.23
C THR A 73 5.59 0.96 -6.12
N CYS A 74 6.81 1.26 -5.73
CA CYS A 74 8.01 0.72 -6.36
C CYS A 74 9.18 0.75 -5.36
N PHE A 75 10.22 -0.03 -5.66
CA PHE A 75 11.45 0.03 -4.89
C PHE A 75 12.09 1.42 -4.98
N PHE A 76 12.63 1.89 -3.88
CA PHE A 76 13.29 3.19 -3.75
C PHE A 76 12.49 4.39 -4.28
N ARG A 77 11.16 4.29 -4.26
CA ARG A 77 10.30 5.45 -4.44
C ARG A 77 10.69 6.50 -3.41
N ASP A 78 10.90 7.75 -3.86
CA ASP A 78 11.36 8.84 -2.98
C ASP A 78 12.63 8.47 -2.19
N ARG A 79 13.65 7.93 -2.88
CA ARG A 79 14.90 7.45 -2.26
C ARG A 79 15.53 8.45 -1.30
N ASP A 80 15.51 9.74 -1.64
CA ASP A 80 16.08 10.79 -0.80
C ASP A 80 15.34 10.91 0.54
N ALA A 81 14.02 10.71 0.54
CA ALA A 81 13.23 10.70 1.78
C ALA A 81 13.61 9.49 2.65
N LEU A 82 13.69 8.29 2.06
CA LEU A 82 14.13 7.09 2.77
C LEU A 82 15.56 7.24 3.32
N LYS A 83 16.47 7.82 2.52
CA LYS A 83 17.83 8.09 2.94
C LYS A 83 17.88 9.06 4.13
N ARG A 84 17.09 10.12 4.13
CA ARG A 84 16.96 11.04 5.27
C ARG A 84 16.42 10.34 6.53
N VAL A 85 15.51 9.37 6.37
CA VAL A 85 15.06 8.56 7.52
C VAL A 85 16.25 7.80 8.12
N VAL A 86 17.07 7.15 7.30
CA VAL A 86 18.22 6.36 7.75
C VAL A 86 19.32 7.24 8.36
N ASP A 87 19.67 8.36 7.71
CA ASP A 87 20.80 9.18 8.08
C ASP A 87 20.51 10.15 9.24
N ASP A 88 19.28 10.67 9.31
CA ASP A 88 18.93 11.74 10.25
C ASP A 88 17.91 11.30 11.31
N VAL A 89 16.82 10.66 10.89
CA VAL A 89 15.69 10.40 11.80
C VAL A 89 15.98 9.25 12.75
N LEU A 90 16.42 8.11 12.23
CA LEU A 90 16.70 6.92 13.04
C LEU A 90 17.82 7.18 14.06
N PRO A 91 18.96 7.83 13.73
CA PRO A 91 20.00 8.17 14.71
C PRO A 91 19.49 9.07 15.84
N LYS A 92 18.69 10.10 15.53
CA LYS A 92 18.09 10.98 16.54
C LYS A 92 17.14 10.21 17.47
N ARG A 93 16.33 9.32 16.90
CA ARG A 93 15.41 8.48 17.68
C ARG A 93 16.15 7.47 18.54
N LEU A 94 17.24 6.88 18.03
CA LEU A 94 18.06 5.94 18.81
C LEU A 94 18.70 6.62 20.02
N LYS A 95 19.24 7.84 19.85
CA LYS A 95 19.79 8.63 20.96
C LYS A 95 18.77 8.92 22.05
N ALA A 96 17.50 9.07 21.69
CA ALA A 96 16.41 9.27 22.64
C ALA A 96 15.83 7.96 23.20
N SER A 97 16.29 6.81 22.70
CA SER A 97 15.82 5.48 23.14
C SER A 97 16.71 4.91 24.22
N ASN A 98 16.12 4.48 25.33
CA ASN A 98 16.86 3.81 26.42
C ASN A 98 17.05 2.30 26.18
N THR A 99 16.51 1.75 25.07
CA THR A 99 16.46 0.30 24.82
C THR A 99 17.41 -0.18 23.73
N GLY A 100 18.02 0.75 22.96
CA GLY A 100 18.78 0.40 21.76
C GLY A 100 17.94 -0.21 20.63
N ARG A 101 16.60 -0.13 20.73
CA ARG A 101 15.64 -0.66 19.75
C ARG A 101 14.85 0.47 19.11
N LEU A 102 14.61 0.32 17.83
CA LEU A 102 13.74 1.20 17.05
C LEU A 102 12.64 0.38 16.39
N LYS A 103 11.47 0.99 16.24
CA LYS A 103 10.36 0.44 15.43
C LYS A 103 10.01 1.46 14.37
N VAL A 104 10.01 1.02 13.12
CA VAL A 104 9.58 1.82 11.96
C VAL A 104 8.27 1.25 11.46
N TRP A 105 7.31 2.13 11.23
CA TRP A 105 6.02 1.76 10.69
C TRP A 105 5.83 2.36 9.30
N CYS A 106 5.73 1.47 8.29
CA CYS A 106 5.37 1.79 6.93
C CYS A 106 3.84 1.66 6.80
N ALA A 107 3.12 2.77 6.96
CA ALA A 107 1.66 2.80 6.87
C ALA A 107 1.21 2.90 5.40
N GLY A 108 0.37 1.94 4.94
CA GLY A 108 0.00 1.85 3.52
C GLY A 108 1.13 1.29 2.65
N GLY A 109 1.86 0.30 3.15
CA GLY A 109 3.05 -0.25 2.51
C GLY A 109 2.79 -1.08 1.25
N SER A 110 1.54 -1.22 0.82
CA SER A 110 1.13 -1.93 -0.39
C SER A 110 1.76 -3.33 -0.48
N THR A 111 2.43 -3.63 -1.58
CA THR A 111 3.13 -4.90 -1.83
C THR A 111 4.54 -4.96 -1.23
N GLY A 112 4.91 -4.02 -0.34
CA GLY A 112 6.08 -4.12 0.53
C GLY A 112 7.35 -3.42 0.04
N GLN A 113 7.38 -2.86 -1.17
CA GLN A 113 8.60 -2.28 -1.75
C GLN A 113 9.23 -1.17 -0.90
N GLU A 114 8.41 -0.35 -0.20
CA GLU A 114 8.94 0.68 0.70
C GLU A 114 9.67 0.07 1.90
N ALA A 115 9.05 -0.89 2.58
CA ALA A 115 9.65 -1.56 3.73
C ALA A 115 10.95 -2.29 3.36
N TYR A 116 10.96 -2.98 2.21
CA TYR A 116 12.16 -3.65 1.70
C TYR A 116 13.23 -2.66 1.24
N SER A 117 12.84 -1.52 0.63
CA SER A 117 13.80 -0.47 0.26
C SER A 117 14.49 0.11 1.49
N LEU A 118 13.74 0.32 2.57
CA LEU A 118 14.32 0.77 3.83
C LEU A 118 15.26 -0.29 4.42
N ALA A 119 14.88 -1.56 4.40
CA ALA A 119 15.73 -2.66 4.87
C ALA A 119 17.03 -2.76 4.07
N ILE A 120 16.95 -2.65 2.74
CA ILE A 120 18.13 -2.67 1.86
C ILE A 120 19.04 -1.47 2.16
N LEU A 121 18.48 -0.25 2.34
CA LEU A 121 19.29 0.91 2.72
C LEU A 121 20.00 0.72 4.05
N LEU A 122 19.34 0.13 5.03
CA LEU A 122 19.94 -0.18 6.33
C LEU A 122 21.04 -1.24 6.22
N GLU A 123 20.92 -2.21 5.33
CA GLU A 123 21.94 -3.22 5.10
C GLU A 123 23.16 -2.65 4.35
N ASP A 124 22.91 -1.91 3.27
CA ASP A 124 23.97 -1.42 2.38
C ASP A 124 24.70 -0.18 2.92
N GLU A 125 23.96 0.71 3.56
CA GLU A 125 24.42 2.06 3.91
C GLU A 125 24.26 2.35 5.43
N LEU A 126 24.44 1.32 6.32
CA LEU A 126 24.20 1.47 7.74
C LEU A 126 25.09 2.57 8.37
N PRO A 127 24.53 3.67 8.87
CA PRO A 127 25.29 4.69 9.54
C PRO A 127 25.99 4.15 10.81
N ALA A 128 27.21 4.64 11.08
CA ALA A 128 27.96 4.22 12.26
C ALA A 128 27.18 4.44 13.57
N SER A 129 26.32 5.48 13.60
CA SER A 129 25.44 5.81 14.71
C SER A 129 24.32 4.79 15.00
N LEU A 130 24.03 3.90 14.04
CA LEU A 130 23.01 2.85 14.16
C LEU A 130 23.62 1.45 14.40
N ARG A 131 24.95 1.34 14.47
CA ARG A 131 25.60 0.05 14.72
C ARG A 131 25.16 -0.54 16.04
N GLY A 132 24.74 -1.80 16.02
CA GLY A 132 24.24 -2.50 17.20
C GLY A 132 22.78 -2.20 17.58
N ALA A 133 22.12 -1.26 16.90
CA ALA A 133 20.69 -1.03 17.09
C ALA A 133 19.87 -2.20 16.53
N LYS A 134 18.77 -2.54 17.23
CA LYS A 134 17.76 -3.46 16.69
C LYS A 134 16.65 -2.64 16.05
N ILE A 135 16.45 -2.80 14.74
CA ILE A 135 15.46 -2.05 13.97
C ILE A 135 14.40 -3.01 13.46
N ASP A 136 13.19 -2.89 13.98
CA ASP A 136 12.03 -3.66 13.56
C ASP A 136 11.22 -2.81 12.57
N ILE A 137 10.95 -3.32 11.38
CA ILE A 137 10.13 -2.67 10.35
C ILE A 137 8.79 -3.39 10.29
N LEU A 138 7.70 -2.66 10.55
CA LEU A 138 6.32 -3.12 10.40
C LEU A 138 5.69 -2.44 9.19
N SER A 139 5.19 -3.21 8.24
CA SER A 139 4.38 -2.69 7.13
C SER A 139 2.94 -3.15 7.28
N THR A 140 2.00 -2.23 7.08
CA THR A 140 0.57 -2.51 7.11
C THR A 140 -0.12 -1.94 5.88
N ASP A 141 -1.16 -2.62 5.41
CA ASP A 141 -2.00 -2.16 4.32
C ASP A 141 -3.43 -2.68 4.51
N ILE A 142 -4.42 -1.97 4.00
CA ILE A 142 -5.82 -2.42 4.05
C ILE A 142 -6.11 -3.52 3.03
N CYS A 143 -5.29 -3.64 2.00
CA CYS A 143 -5.41 -4.65 0.96
C CYS A 143 -4.72 -5.94 1.37
N LYS A 144 -5.53 -6.95 1.77
CA LYS A 144 -5.02 -8.27 2.17
C LYS A 144 -4.15 -8.93 1.09
N VAL A 145 -4.50 -8.78 -0.18
CA VAL A 145 -3.71 -9.33 -1.30
C VAL A 145 -2.34 -8.66 -1.37
N SER A 146 -2.28 -7.33 -1.16
CA SER A 146 -1.01 -6.59 -1.14
C SER A 146 -0.13 -7.02 0.03
N THR A 147 -0.68 -7.14 1.23
CA THR A 147 0.08 -7.59 2.41
C THR A 147 0.57 -9.02 2.26
N GLU A 148 -0.19 -9.90 1.60
CA GLU A 148 0.26 -11.26 1.33
C GLU A 148 1.40 -11.27 0.30
N THR A 149 1.34 -10.46 -0.75
CA THR A 149 2.45 -10.28 -1.70
C THR A 149 3.70 -9.77 -0.97
N ALA A 150 3.54 -8.76 -0.10
CA ALA A 150 4.63 -8.25 0.73
C ALA A 150 5.25 -9.34 1.60
N ARG A 151 4.42 -10.21 2.22
CA ARG A 151 4.88 -11.32 3.06
C ARG A 151 5.64 -12.39 2.30
N VAL A 152 5.20 -12.70 1.07
CA VAL A 152 5.87 -13.68 0.20
C VAL A 152 7.18 -13.14 -0.36
N ALA A 153 7.30 -11.82 -0.53
CA ALA A 153 8.49 -11.12 -1.02
C ALA A 153 9.02 -11.60 -2.38
N ARG A 154 8.11 -12.01 -3.27
CA ARG A 154 8.44 -12.40 -4.65
C ARG A 154 7.93 -11.36 -5.61
N TYR A 155 8.86 -10.77 -6.36
CA TYR A 155 8.57 -9.69 -7.30
C TYR A 155 8.96 -10.08 -8.71
N GLY A 156 8.15 -9.66 -9.69
CA GLY A 156 8.44 -9.84 -11.08
C GLY A 156 9.60 -8.94 -11.55
N HIS A 157 10.24 -9.33 -12.65
CA HIS A 157 11.38 -8.60 -13.21
C HIS A 157 11.07 -7.10 -13.44
N TYR A 158 9.88 -6.78 -13.95
CA TYR A 158 9.44 -5.41 -14.17
C TYR A 158 9.31 -4.61 -12.85
N GLU A 159 8.83 -5.22 -11.78
CA GLU A 159 8.70 -4.56 -10.47
C GLU A 159 10.07 -4.26 -9.87
N VAL A 160 11.01 -5.16 -10.05
CA VAL A 160 12.41 -5.01 -9.60
C VAL A 160 13.08 -3.88 -10.37
N GLN A 161 13.01 -3.90 -11.71
CA GLN A 161 13.62 -2.88 -12.56
C GLN A 161 13.10 -1.46 -12.34
N LYS A 162 11.87 -1.31 -11.86
CA LYS A 162 11.23 0.00 -11.65
C LYS A 162 11.91 0.84 -10.56
N GLY A 163 12.88 0.33 -9.83
CA GLY A 163 13.53 1.10 -8.77
C GLY A 163 14.82 0.51 -8.21
N LEU A 164 15.08 -0.77 -8.42
CA LEU A 164 16.35 -1.38 -8.06
C LEU A 164 17.35 -1.21 -9.20
N SER A 165 18.59 -0.89 -8.86
CA SER A 165 19.67 -0.87 -9.84
C SER A 165 20.07 -2.31 -10.22
N ILE A 166 20.66 -2.49 -11.41
CA ILE A 166 21.09 -3.79 -11.93
C ILE A 166 22.15 -4.48 -11.01
N HIS A 167 22.75 -3.71 -10.11
CA HIS A 167 23.81 -4.18 -9.20
C HIS A 167 23.30 -4.53 -7.78
N ARG A 168 21.98 -4.60 -7.58
CA ARG A 168 21.38 -4.94 -6.29
C ARG A 168 20.46 -6.12 -6.35
#